data_d97acd190d2a6289d024077a1356b83e
#
_entry.id   d97acd190d2a6289d024077a1356b83e
#
_cell.length_a   1.000
_cell.length_b   1.000
_cell.length_c   1.000
_cell.angle_alpha   90.00
_cell.angle_beta   90.00
_cell.angle_gamma   90.00
#
_symmetry.space_group_name_H-M   'P 1'
#
loop_
_entity.id
_entity.type
_entity.pdbx_description
1 polymer ?
#
loop_
_entity_poly.entity_id
_entity_poly.type
_entity_poly.pdbx_seq_one_letter_code
_entity_poly.pdbx_strand_id
1 'polypeptide(L)'
;RCTVSPKGTCEIFIQGKGKETVGLSAHCDTLGAMVRSVSPSGEIMFATVGGIILPTLDGEYCRVRTRDGKTFTGTFLSRSPAIHVFDDCVTRKRDEKNMYVRLDEKVCCADDVRRLGIRNGDYIFVDTKTEFTDSGFVKSRFLDDKAGAAELLTVLHVLKEEKILPEKQVKMFFTVYEEVGHGASAIDATGLESFVAVDMGCVGDDLSCTESMVSVCAKDRSGPYDYELTGRLVSFCEKHGIDYAVNVYPHYSSDVSAMRTAGADVAGALIGPGVQASHGMERTHLDGVFNTIKLLLAYIGALD
;
A
#
# COMPACT_ATOMS: atom_id res chain seq x y z
N ARG A 1 -22.73 -2.16 -8.46
CA ARG A 1 -23.18 -1.71 -7.13
C ARG A 1 -21.94 -1.47 -6.26
N CYS A 2 -21.93 -0.39 -5.51
CA CYS A 2 -20.83 -0.05 -4.57
C CYS A 2 -21.38 -0.05 -3.15
N THR A 3 -20.68 -0.69 -2.22
CA THR A 3 -21.02 -0.73 -0.79
C THR A 3 -19.77 -0.51 0.05
N VAL A 4 -19.92 0.12 1.23
CA VAL A 4 -18.83 0.33 2.18
C VAL A 4 -19.16 -0.40 3.47
N SER A 5 -18.24 -1.24 3.93
CA SER A 5 -18.40 -2.01 5.18
C SER A 5 -18.15 -1.13 6.42
N PRO A 6 -18.58 -1.56 7.62
CA PRO A 6 -18.24 -0.87 8.88
C PRO A 6 -16.73 -0.75 9.13
N LYS A 7 -15.91 -1.68 8.61
CA LYS A 7 -14.44 -1.63 8.67
C LYS A 7 -13.85 -0.58 7.75
N GLY A 8 -14.59 -0.14 6.71
CA GLY A 8 -14.14 0.85 5.72
C GLY A 8 -13.80 0.26 4.35
N THR A 9 -13.86 -1.05 4.16
CA THR A 9 -13.65 -1.68 2.84
C THR A 9 -14.76 -1.28 1.89
N CYS A 10 -14.40 -0.77 0.70
CA CYS A 10 -15.34 -0.50 -0.39
C CYS A 10 -15.38 -1.71 -1.33
N GLU A 11 -16.57 -2.27 -1.54
CA GLU A 11 -16.83 -3.37 -2.47
C GLU A 11 -17.57 -2.86 -3.71
N ILE A 12 -17.06 -3.21 -4.89
CA ILE A 12 -17.70 -2.95 -6.20
C ILE A 12 -17.98 -4.28 -6.88
N PHE A 13 -19.24 -4.56 -7.19
CA PHE A 13 -19.62 -5.74 -7.95
C PHE A 13 -19.78 -5.39 -9.44
N ILE A 14 -19.13 -6.20 -10.31
CA ILE A 14 -19.16 -6.13 -11.76
C ILE A 14 -19.77 -7.43 -12.29
N GLN A 15 -20.86 -7.30 -13.04
CA GLN A 15 -21.49 -8.43 -13.69
C GLN A 15 -20.62 -8.97 -14.81
N GLY A 16 -20.44 -10.28 -14.88
CA GLY A 16 -19.81 -11.01 -15.99
C GLY A 16 -20.80 -11.83 -16.78
N LYS A 17 -20.35 -12.43 -17.89
CA LYS A 17 -21.13 -13.34 -18.74
C LYS A 17 -21.34 -14.71 -18.06
N GLY A 18 -20.32 -15.18 -17.35
CA GLY A 18 -20.31 -16.47 -16.65
C GLY A 18 -20.89 -16.38 -15.23
N LYS A 19 -20.80 -17.51 -14.53
CA LYS A 19 -21.26 -17.64 -13.13
C LYS A 19 -20.11 -17.61 -12.12
N GLU A 20 -18.90 -17.83 -12.58
CA GLU A 20 -17.69 -17.84 -11.79
C GLU A 20 -17.44 -16.43 -11.23
N THR A 21 -17.26 -16.32 -9.93
CA THR A 21 -17.01 -15.03 -9.27
C THR A 21 -15.60 -15.01 -8.70
N VAL A 22 -14.83 -13.98 -9.04
CA VAL A 22 -13.47 -13.77 -8.52
C VAL A 22 -13.40 -12.49 -7.69
N GLY A 23 -12.57 -12.51 -6.65
CA GLY A 23 -12.23 -11.34 -5.86
C GLY A 23 -10.92 -10.71 -6.32
N LEU A 24 -10.89 -9.39 -6.41
CA LEU A 24 -9.68 -8.59 -6.60
C LEU A 24 -9.59 -7.58 -5.45
N SER A 25 -8.45 -7.43 -4.80
CA SER A 25 -8.28 -6.38 -3.78
C SER A 25 -7.06 -5.53 -4.03
N ALA A 26 -7.13 -4.28 -3.59
CA ALA A 26 -6.02 -3.37 -3.41
C ALA A 26 -6.28 -2.54 -2.15
N HIS A 27 -5.24 -2.22 -1.37
CA HIS A 27 -5.47 -1.46 -0.15
C HIS A 27 -5.31 0.05 -0.35
N CYS A 28 -6.07 0.81 0.43
CA CYS A 28 -6.08 2.26 0.37
C CYS A 28 -5.46 2.94 1.59
N ASP A 29 -5.24 2.20 2.67
CA ASP A 29 -4.49 2.72 3.81
C ASP A 29 -3.00 2.86 3.46
N THR A 30 -2.30 3.66 4.24
CA THR A 30 -0.88 3.95 4.06
C THR A 30 -0.17 3.87 5.38
N LEU A 31 1.12 3.62 5.32
CA LEU A 31 2.01 3.86 6.45
C LEU A 31 1.92 5.32 6.92
N GLY A 32 2.24 5.54 8.19
CA GLY A 32 2.22 6.87 8.77
C GLY A 32 2.64 6.86 10.22
N ALA A 33 2.13 7.83 10.98
CA ALA A 33 2.36 7.90 12.41
C ALA A 33 1.14 8.47 13.16
N MET A 34 1.19 8.35 14.47
CA MET A 34 0.18 8.86 15.38
C MET A 34 0.84 9.57 16.55
N VAL A 35 0.26 10.65 17.03
CA VAL A 35 0.72 11.36 18.23
C VAL A 35 0.62 10.42 19.42
N ARG A 36 1.78 10.05 19.98
CA ARG A 36 1.89 9.22 21.19
C ARG A 36 1.86 10.07 22.47
N SER A 37 2.62 11.16 22.48
CA SER A 37 2.69 12.10 23.60
C SER A 37 3.31 13.41 23.15
N VAL A 38 3.23 14.43 24.01
CA VAL A 38 3.91 15.72 23.82
C VAL A 38 4.92 15.90 24.94
N SER A 39 6.16 16.23 24.59
CA SER A 39 7.22 16.49 25.57
C SER A 39 6.96 17.80 26.33
N PRO A 40 7.59 18.02 27.49
CA PRO A 40 7.49 19.31 28.21
C PRO A 40 7.90 20.52 27.35
N SER A 41 8.79 20.33 26.36
CA SER A 41 9.27 21.37 25.42
C SER A 41 8.37 21.55 24.20
N GLY A 42 7.22 20.82 24.10
CA GLY A 42 6.29 20.94 22.97
C GLY A 42 6.62 20.08 21.75
N GLU A 43 7.63 19.19 21.82
CA GLU A 43 7.93 18.24 20.76
C GLU A 43 6.87 17.14 20.72
N ILE A 44 6.42 16.74 19.54
CA ILE A 44 5.49 15.63 19.39
C ILE A 44 6.26 14.32 19.28
N MET A 45 6.07 13.46 20.26
CA MET A 45 6.50 12.08 20.22
C MET A 45 5.46 11.25 19.50
N PHE A 46 5.89 10.37 18.62
CA PHE A 46 4.98 9.58 17.78
C PHE A 46 5.15 8.07 17.97
N ALA A 47 4.18 7.33 17.52
CA ALA A 47 4.26 5.90 17.24
C ALA A 47 3.96 5.70 15.74
N THR A 48 4.65 4.75 15.10
CA THR A 48 4.40 4.41 13.70
C THR A 48 3.07 3.68 13.53
N VAL A 49 2.45 3.87 12.39
CA VAL A 49 1.34 3.07 11.89
C VAL A 49 1.89 2.27 10.72
N GLY A 50 1.96 0.94 10.89
CA GLY A 50 2.64 0.04 9.96
C GLY A 50 4.17 0.10 10.01
N GLY A 51 4.81 -0.52 9.03
CA GLY A 51 6.25 -0.80 9.01
C GLY A 51 7.12 0.27 8.34
N ILE A 52 6.84 1.55 8.49
CA ILE A 52 7.59 2.63 7.82
C ILE A 52 9.08 2.64 8.20
N ILE A 53 9.96 2.86 7.22
CA ILE A 53 11.42 2.90 7.43
C ILE A 53 11.80 4.27 8.03
N LEU A 54 11.92 4.34 9.35
CA LEU A 54 12.16 5.59 10.08
C LEU A 54 13.38 6.40 9.64
N PRO A 55 14.53 5.81 9.25
CA PRO A 55 15.64 6.57 8.67
C PRO A 55 15.26 7.42 7.45
N THR A 56 14.25 7.02 6.68
CA THR A 56 13.79 7.77 5.50
C THR A 56 12.90 8.97 5.86
N LEU A 57 12.51 9.09 7.15
CA LEU A 57 11.69 10.20 7.63
C LEU A 57 12.50 11.37 8.20
N ASP A 58 13.81 11.21 8.47
CA ASP A 58 14.62 12.30 9.04
C ASP A 58 14.73 13.48 8.05
N GLY A 59 14.08 14.59 8.38
CA GLY A 59 13.94 15.76 7.51
C GLY A 59 12.66 15.79 6.67
N GLU A 60 11.80 14.78 6.73
CA GLU A 60 10.56 14.74 5.96
C GLU A 60 9.46 15.62 6.54
N TYR A 61 8.72 16.26 5.65
CA TYR A 61 7.56 17.07 6.02
C TYR A 61 6.36 16.19 6.35
N CYS A 62 5.55 16.71 7.26
CA CYS A 62 4.34 16.01 7.68
C CYS A 62 3.20 16.98 8.02
N ARG A 63 2.01 16.40 8.20
CA ARG A 63 0.81 17.10 8.66
C ARG A 63 0.19 16.36 9.82
N VAL A 64 0.01 17.05 10.94
CA VAL A 64 -0.73 16.55 12.10
C VAL A 64 -2.18 16.98 11.96
N ARG A 65 -3.10 16.01 11.89
CA ARG A 65 -4.55 16.27 11.78
C ARG A 65 -5.26 15.98 13.09
N THR A 66 -5.87 17.00 13.64
CA THR A 66 -6.66 16.90 14.87
C THR A 66 -8.04 16.30 14.61
N ARG A 67 -8.71 15.82 15.67
CA ARG A 67 -10.06 15.24 15.57
C ARG A 67 -11.13 16.24 15.15
N ASP A 68 -10.93 17.54 15.40
CA ASP A 68 -11.82 18.63 14.92
C ASP A 68 -11.50 19.06 13.48
N GLY A 69 -10.60 18.35 12.80
CA GLY A 69 -10.31 18.51 11.37
C GLY A 69 -9.25 19.56 11.03
N LYS A 70 -8.66 20.24 12.00
CA LYS A 70 -7.55 21.16 11.76
C LYS A 70 -6.30 20.38 11.35
N THR A 71 -5.44 21.02 10.57
CA THR A 71 -4.18 20.44 10.11
C THR A 71 -3.03 21.40 10.37
N PHE A 72 -1.95 20.89 10.97
CA PHE A 72 -0.73 21.64 11.25
C PHE A 72 0.44 20.98 10.53
N THR A 73 1.32 21.79 9.95
CA THR A 73 2.54 21.30 9.32
C THR A 73 3.65 21.07 10.34
N GLY A 74 4.59 20.21 9.96
CA GLY A 74 5.76 19.90 10.79
C GLY A 74 6.80 19.11 10.02
N THR A 75 7.86 18.75 10.72
CA THR A 75 8.98 17.98 10.19
C THR A 75 9.37 16.87 11.15
N PHE A 76 9.55 15.66 10.64
CA PHE A 76 10.20 14.59 11.39
C PHE A 76 11.69 14.90 11.55
N LEU A 77 12.19 14.85 12.75
CA LEU A 77 13.60 15.14 13.06
C LEU A 77 14.17 14.14 14.04
N SER A 78 15.45 13.84 13.89
CA SER A 78 16.26 13.24 14.95
C SER A 78 16.35 14.18 16.15
N ARG A 79 16.52 13.64 17.37
CA ARG A 79 16.83 14.43 18.57
C ARG A 79 18.20 15.10 18.52
N SER A 80 19.04 14.75 17.55
CA SER A 80 20.31 15.40 17.24
C SER A 80 20.28 15.94 15.80
N PRO A 81 19.47 16.99 15.50
CA PRO A 81 19.15 17.35 14.13
C PRO A 81 20.20 18.25 13.44
N ALA A 82 21.22 18.71 14.18
CA ALA A 82 22.17 19.70 13.67
C ALA A 82 23.63 19.28 13.93
N ILE A 83 24.40 19.08 12.88
CA ILE A 83 25.80 18.67 12.96
C ILE A 83 26.69 19.67 13.70
N HIS A 84 26.33 20.96 13.70
CA HIS A 84 27.09 22.00 14.39
C HIS A 84 26.81 22.06 15.90
N VAL A 85 25.88 21.23 16.42
CA VAL A 85 25.44 21.27 17.82
C VAL A 85 25.57 19.92 18.51
N PHE A 86 25.40 18.82 17.76
CA PHE A 86 25.35 17.47 18.32
C PHE A 86 26.43 16.58 17.72
N ASP A 87 27.30 16.04 18.56
CA ASP A 87 28.40 15.15 18.15
C ASP A 87 27.90 13.83 17.52
N ASP A 88 26.72 13.36 17.90
CA ASP A 88 26.11 12.14 17.41
C ASP A 88 25.05 12.35 16.31
N CYS A 89 25.01 13.52 15.70
CA CYS A 89 24.05 13.86 14.66
C CYS A 89 23.94 12.80 13.56
N VAL A 90 25.08 12.25 13.11
CA VAL A 90 25.15 11.25 12.03
C VAL A 90 24.88 9.83 12.55
N THR A 91 25.30 9.52 13.77
CA THR A 91 25.29 8.15 14.32
C THR A 91 24.08 7.83 15.19
N ARG A 92 23.31 8.83 15.63
CA ARG A 92 22.11 8.62 16.44
C ARG A 92 21.11 7.75 15.66
N LYS A 93 20.65 6.68 16.29
CA LYS A 93 19.68 5.79 15.69
C LYS A 93 18.37 6.53 15.37
N ARG A 94 17.82 6.34 14.17
CA ARG A 94 16.51 6.85 13.76
C ARG A 94 15.45 5.82 14.13
N ASP A 95 14.90 5.98 15.34
CA ASP A 95 13.80 5.18 15.87
C ASP A 95 12.83 6.08 16.66
N GLU A 96 11.69 5.54 17.07
CA GLU A 96 10.64 6.30 17.79
C GLU A 96 11.09 6.95 19.11
N LYS A 97 12.20 6.48 19.71
CA LYS A 97 12.76 7.06 20.95
C LYS A 97 13.65 8.26 20.66
N ASN A 98 14.29 8.24 19.49
CA ASN A 98 15.31 9.19 19.08
C ASN A 98 14.81 10.18 18.02
N MET A 99 13.54 10.10 17.64
CA MET A 99 12.90 11.03 16.69
C MET A 99 11.67 11.68 17.30
N TYR A 100 11.30 12.82 16.75
CA TYR A 100 10.12 13.60 17.13
C TYR A 100 9.59 14.38 15.91
N VAL A 101 8.37 14.91 16.00
CA VAL A 101 7.87 15.89 15.06
C VAL A 101 7.94 17.28 15.68
N ARG A 102 8.63 18.17 14.97
CA ARG A 102 8.65 19.61 15.23
C ARG A 102 7.54 20.27 14.45
N LEU A 103 6.59 20.92 15.13
CA LEU A 103 5.54 21.71 14.50
C LEU A 103 6.09 23.03 13.95
N ASP A 104 5.49 23.52 12.86
CA ASP A 104 5.77 24.84 12.29
C ASP A 104 4.90 25.92 12.97
N GLU A 105 4.76 25.80 14.31
CA GLU A 105 3.97 26.67 15.17
C GLU A 105 4.84 27.23 16.31
N LYS A 106 4.43 28.38 16.85
CA LYS A 106 5.10 28.98 18.00
C LYS A 106 4.72 28.25 19.29
N VAL A 107 5.30 27.10 19.50
CA VAL A 107 5.09 26.27 20.71
C VAL A 107 6.41 26.14 21.46
N CYS A 108 6.36 26.27 22.79
CA CYS A 108 7.51 26.11 23.66
C CYS A 108 7.24 25.18 24.86
N CYS A 109 5.99 24.69 24.97
CA CYS A 109 5.61 23.74 26.01
C CYS A 109 4.43 22.87 25.56
N ALA A 110 4.15 21.81 26.33
CA ALA A 110 3.05 20.90 26.06
C ALA A 110 1.67 21.58 26.03
N ASP A 111 1.48 22.62 26.83
CA ASP A 111 0.20 23.35 26.88
C ASP A 111 -0.04 24.19 25.63
N ASP A 112 1.01 24.71 25.00
CA ASP A 112 0.88 25.37 23.70
C ASP A 112 0.32 24.40 22.65
N VAL A 113 0.88 23.20 22.56
CA VAL A 113 0.43 22.16 21.63
C VAL A 113 -1.02 21.74 21.93
N ARG A 114 -1.39 21.60 23.21
CA ARG A 114 -2.77 21.30 23.62
C ARG A 114 -3.75 22.40 23.23
N ARG A 115 -3.35 23.68 23.27
CA ARG A 115 -4.18 24.81 22.83
C ARG A 115 -4.45 24.81 21.34
N LEU A 116 -3.55 24.27 20.51
CA LEU A 116 -3.78 24.02 19.08
C LEU A 116 -4.87 22.97 18.85
N GLY A 117 -5.19 22.14 19.84
CA GLY A 117 -6.16 21.07 19.75
C GLY A 117 -5.54 19.69 19.52
N ILE A 118 -4.23 19.61 19.38
CA ILE A 118 -3.50 18.36 19.15
C ILE A 118 -3.56 17.48 20.41
N ARG A 119 -3.89 16.19 20.22
CA ARG A 119 -4.08 15.19 21.28
C ARG A 119 -3.37 13.89 20.93
N ASN A 120 -3.11 13.08 21.94
CA ASN A 120 -2.67 11.71 21.73
C ASN A 120 -3.71 10.97 20.88
N GLY A 121 -3.24 10.21 19.88
CA GLY A 121 -4.08 9.51 18.93
C GLY A 121 -4.50 10.33 17.71
N ASP A 122 -4.03 11.55 17.53
CA ASP A 122 -4.16 12.29 16.29
C ASP A 122 -3.19 11.76 15.24
N TYR A 123 -3.61 11.70 13.97
CA TYR A 123 -2.78 11.18 12.89
C TYR A 123 -1.71 12.17 12.44
N ILE A 124 -0.57 11.60 12.04
CA ILE A 124 0.54 12.31 11.43
C ILE A 124 0.76 11.72 10.04
N PHE A 125 0.46 12.50 9.01
CA PHE A 125 0.60 12.12 7.61
C PHE A 125 1.95 12.59 7.09
N VAL A 126 2.69 11.70 6.44
CA VAL A 126 3.96 12.01 5.76
C VAL A 126 3.65 12.52 4.36
N ASP A 127 4.37 13.53 3.89
CA ASP A 127 4.21 14.03 2.53
C ASP A 127 4.68 13.01 1.50
N THR A 128 3.86 12.79 0.46
CA THR A 128 4.08 11.75 -0.54
C THR A 128 5.22 12.07 -1.51
N LYS A 129 5.43 13.35 -1.82
CA LYS A 129 6.44 13.85 -2.80
C LYS A 129 6.32 13.15 -4.16
N THR A 130 5.10 13.03 -4.67
CA THR A 130 4.82 12.34 -5.93
C THR A 130 5.39 13.09 -7.13
N GLU A 131 6.15 12.39 -7.97
CA GLU A 131 6.77 12.91 -9.18
C GLU A 131 6.64 11.88 -10.31
N PHE A 132 6.23 12.35 -11.48
CA PHE A 132 6.22 11.59 -12.73
C PHE A 132 7.38 12.10 -13.61
N THR A 133 8.17 11.18 -14.15
CA THR A 133 9.28 11.54 -15.04
C THR A 133 8.88 11.33 -16.50
N ASP A 134 9.51 12.06 -17.41
CA ASP A 134 9.29 11.89 -18.85
C ASP A 134 9.70 10.49 -19.37
N SER A 135 10.58 9.80 -18.63
CA SER A 135 10.99 8.42 -18.91
C SER A 135 10.04 7.34 -18.38
N GLY A 136 8.89 7.72 -17.82
CA GLY A 136 7.85 6.79 -17.36
C GLY A 136 7.99 6.30 -15.91
N PHE A 137 8.99 6.77 -15.15
CA PHE A 137 9.07 6.46 -13.73
C PHE A 137 8.12 7.29 -12.90
N VAL A 138 7.55 6.66 -11.88
CA VAL A 138 6.75 7.30 -10.83
C VAL A 138 7.47 7.11 -9.51
N LYS A 139 7.84 8.23 -8.87
CA LYS A 139 8.41 8.26 -7.51
C LYS A 139 7.36 8.81 -6.56
N SER A 140 7.13 8.14 -5.46
CA SER A 140 6.23 8.62 -4.40
C SER A 140 6.41 7.74 -3.17
N ARG A 141 6.02 8.24 -2.00
CA ARG A 141 5.65 7.35 -0.91
C ARG A 141 4.29 6.75 -1.23
N PHE A 142 4.03 5.57 -0.70
CA PHE A 142 2.72 4.90 -0.72
C PHE A 142 2.25 4.51 -2.12
N LEU A 143 3.17 4.19 -3.05
CA LEU A 143 2.85 3.39 -4.24
C LEU A 143 2.32 2.02 -3.83
N ASP A 144 2.79 1.53 -2.71
CA ASP A 144 2.23 0.51 -1.84
C ASP A 144 1.08 1.12 -1.02
N ASP A 145 -0.23 0.92 -1.32
CA ASP A 145 -0.71 0.23 -2.53
C ASP A 145 -1.63 1.15 -3.36
N LYS A 146 -1.24 2.43 -3.46
CA LYS A 146 -1.98 3.36 -4.36
C LYS A 146 -1.84 2.96 -5.83
N ALA A 147 -0.75 2.26 -6.19
CA ALA A 147 -0.58 1.74 -7.54
C ALA A 147 -1.64 0.67 -7.84
N GLY A 148 -1.77 -0.37 -7.01
CA GLY A 148 -2.78 -1.42 -7.17
C GLY A 148 -4.21 -0.87 -7.14
N ALA A 149 -4.49 0.09 -6.24
CA ALA A 149 -5.79 0.77 -6.24
C ALA A 149 -6.08 1.51 -7.55
N ALA A 150 -5.08 2.19 -8.13
CA ALA A 150 -5.21 2.87 -9.42
C ALA A 150 -5.38 1.87 -10.57
N GLU A 151 -4.70 0.72 -10.52
CA GLU A 151 -4.83 -0.35 -11.51
C GLU A 151 -6.25 -0.94 -11.52
N LEU A 152 -6.82 -1.25 -10.34
CA LEU A 152 -8.21 -1.71 -10.24
C LEU A 152 -9.21 -0.66 -10.76
N LEU A 153 -9.01 0.62 -10.44
CA LEU A 153 -9.85 1.70 -10.96
C LEU A 153 -9.70 1.83 -12.48
N THR A 154 -8.49 1.62 -13.02
CA THR A 154 -8.26 1.64 -14.48
C THR A 154 -8.94 0.46 -15.16
N VAL A 155 -8.88 -0.75 -14.59
CA VAL A 155 -9.64 -1.91 -15.09
C VAL A 155 -11.13 -1.60 -15.15
N LEU A 156 -11.69 -1.03 -14.07
CA LEU A 156 -13.10 -0.63 -14.00
C LEU A 156 -13.44 0.42 -15.08
N HIS A 157 -12.56 1.40 -15.29
CA HIS A 157 -12.71 2.43 -16.31
C HIS A 157 -12.71 1.83 -17.71
N VAL A 158 -11.75 0.96 -18.04
CA VAL A 158 -11.67 0.27 -19.34
C VAL A 158 -12.94 -0.54 -19.62
N LEU A 159 -13.38 -1.37 -18.67
CA LEU A 159 -14.61 -2.16 -18.82
C LEU A 159 -15.82 -1.28 -19.12
N LYS A 160 -15.91 -0.12 -18.47
CA LYS A 160 -17.02 0.80 -18.64
C LYS A 160 -16.98 1.55 -20.00
N GLU A 161 -15.83 2.16 -20.34
CA GLU A 161 -15.69 2.99 -21.55
C GLU A 161 -15.76 2.15 -22.82
N GLU A 162 -15.11 0.97 -22.83
CA GLU A 162 -15.13 0.04 -23.96
C GLU A 162 -16.37 -0.86 -23.96
N LYS A 163 -17.25 -0.75 -22.96
CA LYS A 163 -18.46 -1.55 -22.78
C LYS A 163 -18.17 -3.05 -22.80
N ILE A 164 -17.05 -3.45 -22.24
CA ILE A 164 -16.63 -4.85 -22.14
C ILE A 164 -17.37 -5.50 -20.97
N LEU A 165 -18.04 -6.63 -21.25
CA LEU A 165 -18.58 -7.51 -20.24
C LEU A 165 -17.56 -8.65 -20.03
N PRO A 166 -16.88 -8.74 -18.88
CA PRO A 166 -15.88 -9.77 -18.65
C PRO A 166 -16.52 -11.17 -18.62
N GLU A 167 -15.75 -12.22 -18.85
CA GLU A 167 -16.25 -13.60 -18.76
C GLU A 167 -16.62 -13.96 -17.30
N LYS A 168 -15.83 -13.49 -16.32
CA LYS A 168 -16.07 -13.75 -14.90
C LYS A 168 -16.87 -12.62 -14.24
N GLN A 169 -17.66 -12.94 -13.24
CA GLN A 169 -18.17 -11.94 -12.29
C GLN A 169 -17.01 -11.48 -11.42
N VAL A 170 -16.93 -10.19 -11.13
CA VAL A 170 -15.81 -9.63 -10.38
C VAL A 170 -16.32 -8.86 -9.17
N LYS A 171 -15.77 -9.16 -7.99
CA LYS A 171 -15.87 -8.32 -6.82
C LYS A 171 -14.53 -7.61 -6.62
N MET A 172 -14.51 -6.29 -6.75
CA MET A 172 -13.34 -5.47 -6.43
C MET A 172 -13.48 -4.93 -5.01
N PHE A 173 -12.42 -5.09 -4.23
CA PHE A 173 -12.35 -4.64 -2.85
C PHE A 173 -11.23 -3.61 -2.69
N PHE A 174 -11.59 -2.39 -2.29
CA PHE A 174 -10.61 -1.41 -1.84
C PHE A 174 -10.55 -1.49 -0.32
N THR A 175 -9.51 -2.15 0.18
CA THR A 175 -9.36 -2.49 1.60
C THR A 175 -8.68 -1.38 2.38
N VAL A 176 -8.76 -1.48 3.70
CA VAL A 176 -8.06 -0.65 4.67
C VAL A 176 -7.52 -1.52 5.79
N TYR A 177 -6.46 -1.09 6.49
CA TYR A 177 -5.74 -1.82 7.53
C TYR A 177 -4.88 -3.00 7.02
N GLU A 178 -4.51 -3.00 5.74
CA GLU A 178 -3.56 -3.98 5.22
C GLU A 178 -2.20 -3.81 5.91
N GLU A 179 -1.69 -2.58 5.96
CA GLU A 179 -0.40 -2.18 6.53
C GLU A 179 -0.22 -2.52 8.02
N VAL A 180 -1.29 -2.89 8.68
CA VAL A 180 -1.30 -3.38 10.07
C VAL A 180 -1.80 -4.82 10.18
N GLY A 181 -1.83 -5.55 9.07
CA GLY A 181 -1.92 -7.00 8.99
C GLY A 181 -3.32 -7.59 9.05
N HIS A 182 -4.39 -6.80 8.82
CA HIS A 182 -5.74 -7.34 8.86
C HIS A 182 -6.70 -6.78 7.80
N GLY A 183 -6.18 -6.33 6.63
CA GLY A 183 -6.95 -5.71 5.55
C GLY A 183 -8.19 -6.49 5.16
N ALA A 184 -8.06 -7.56 4.40
CA ALA A 184 -9.17 -8.37 3.90
C ALA A 184 -9.79 -9.33 4.93
N SER A 185 -9.39 -9.30 6.20
CA SER A 185 -9.83 -10.26 7.22
C SER A 185 -11.36 -10.31 7.47
N ALA A 186 -12.10 -9.26 7.10
CA ALA A 186 -13.54 -9.17 7.26
C ALA A 186 -14.33 -9.31 5.94
N ILE A 187 -13.67 -9.66 4.84
CA ILE A 187 -14.32 -9.91 3.56
C ILE A 187 -14.98 -11.27 3.59
N ASP A 188 -16.25 -11.33 3.17
CA ASP A 188 -16.95 -12.59 2.96
C ASP A 188 -16.49 -13.24 1.65
N ALA A 189 -15.71 -14.33 1.78
CA ALA A 189 -15.21 -15.11 0.65
C ALA A 189 -16.25 -16.09 0.07
N THR A 190 -17.46 -16.18 0.65
CA THR A 190 -18.49 -17.13 0.19
C THR A 190 -18.82 -16.91 -1.26
N GLY A 191 -18.68 -17.99 -2.05
CA GLY A 191 -18.96 -18.00 -3.49
C GLY A 191 -17.85 -17.39 -4.36
N LEU A 192 -16.72 -17.00 -3.79
CA LEU A 192 -15.52 -16.67 -4.56
C LEU A 192 -14.79 -17.96 -4.97
N GLU A 193 -14.50 -18.12 -6.23
CA GLU A 193 -13.63 -19.19 -6.74
C GLU A 193 -12.17 -18.91 -6.37
N SER A 194 -11.77 -17.66 -6.48
CA SER A 194 -10.41 -17.23 -6.20
C SER A 194 -10.36 -15.77 -5.77
N PHE A 195 -9.29 -15.41 -5.08
CA PHE A 195 -9.05 -14.05 -4.60
C PHE A 195 -7.61 -13.63 -4.95
N VAL A 196 -7.47 -12.53 -5.67
CA VAL A 196 -6.17 -11.98 -6.08
C VAL A 196 -5.96 -10.63 -5.39
N ALA A 197 -4.96 -10.54 -4.54
CA ALA A 197 -4.47 -9.25 -4.07
C ALA A 197 -3.66 -8.60 -5.19
N VAL A 198 -3.99 -7.35 -5.48
CA VAL A 198 -3.26 -6.48 -6.40
C VAL A 198 -2.51 -5.50 -5.52
N ASP A 199 -1.25 -5.79 -5.30
CA ASP A 199 -0.38 -5.10 -4.37
C ASP A 199 1.04 -5.13 -4.96
N MET A 200 1.98 -4.33 -4.47
CA MET A 200 3.26 -4.17 -5.13
C MET A 200 4.12 -5.44 -5.14
N GLY A 201 4.91 -5.61 -6.20
CA GLY A 201 5.98 -6.61 -6.28
C GLY A 201 7.30 -6.06 -5.76
N CYS A 202 7.99 -6.82 -4.90
CA CYS A 202 9.29 -6.42 -4.38
C CYS A 202 10.37 -6.43 -5.47
N VAL A 203 11.21 -5.39 -5.48
CA VAL A 203 12.42 -5.31 -6.29
C VAL A 203 13.63 -5.30 -5.36
N GLY A 204 14.57 -6.20 -5.56
CA GLY A 204 15.76 -6.32 -4.70
C GLY A 204 16.64 -7.50 -5.06
N ASP A 205 17.66 -7.75 -4.23
CA ASP A 205 18.59 -8.88 -4.41
C ASP A 205 17.85 -10.21 -4.34
N ASP A 206 18.25 -11.17 -5.17
CA ASP A 206 17.65 -12.50 -5.33
C ASP A 206 16.20 -12.49 -5.87
N LEU A 207 15.69 -11.33 -6.33
CA LEU A 207 14.40 -11.21 -6.98
C LEU A 207 14.57 -10.85 -8.46
N SER A 208 13.78 -11.47 -9.32
CA SER A 208 13.86 -11.25 -10.78
C SER A 208 12.94 -10.13 -11.28
N CYS A 209 12.02 -9.65 -10.45
CA CYS A 209 11.13 -8.54 -10.80
C CYS A 209 11.91 -7.23 -10.94
N THR A 210 11.55 -6.46 -11.97
CA THR A 210 11.98 -5.08 -12.14
C THR A 210 10.77 -4.16 -12.10
N GLU A 211 11.00 -2.85 -12.02
CA GLU A 211 9.92 -1.85 -11.98
C GLU A 211 9.04 -1.86 -13.24
N SER A 212 9.53 -2.41 -14.35
CA SER A 212 8.79 -2.49 -15.64
C SER A 212 7.94 -3.76 -15.78
N MET A 213 8.00 -4.68 -14.83
CA MET A 213 7.31 -5.97 -14.88
C MET A 213 6.13 -6.01 -13.93
N VAL A 214 5.16 -6.91 -14.23
CA VAL A 214 4.25 -7.38 -13.20
C VAL A 214 4.90 -8.53 -12.43
N SER A 215 4.84 -8.47 -11.10
CA SER A 215 5.24 -9.57 -10.24
C SER A 215 4.09 -10.53 -10.01
N VAL A 216 4.37 -11.83 -10.08
CA VAL A 216 3.49 -12.91 -9.63
C VAL A 216 4.17 -13.56 -8.42
N CYS A 217 3.60 -13.40 -7.25
CA CYS A 217 4.19 -13.94 -6.02
C CYS A 217 3.84 -15.42 -5.85
N ALA A 218 4.84 -16.29 -5.83
CA ALA A 218 4.65 -17.71 -5.58
C ALA A 218 4.56 -18.04 -4.09
N LYS A 219 5.22 -17.26 -3.23
CA LYS A 219 5.25 -17.44 -1.77
C LYS A 219 5.63 -16.13 -1.08
N ASP A 220 4.98 -15.84 0.02
CA ASP A 220 5.38 -14.81 0.98
C ASP A 220 5.73 -15.41 2.37
N ARG A 221 5.83 -14.58 3.40
CA ARG A 221 6.10 -15.01 4.78
C ARG A 221 4.98 -15.89 5.34
N SER A 222 3.74 -15.71 4.91
CA SER A 222 2.58 -16.48 5.39
C SER A 222 2.51 -17.89 4.79
N GLY A 223 3.22 -18.15 3.69
CA GLY A 223 3.28 -19.44 3.02
C GLY A 223 3.14 -19.34 1.50
N PRO A 224 3.04 -20.49 0.81
CA PRO A 224 2.78 -20.54 -0.63
C PRO A 224 1.40 -19.99 -0.97
N TYR A 225 1.32 -19.28 -2.09
CA TYR A 225 0.08 -18.99 -2.77
C TYR A 225 -0.45 -20.23 -3.51
N ASP A 226 -1.68 -20.17 -4.02
CA ASP A 226 -2.26 -21.28 -4.73
C ASP A 226 -1.48 -21.58 -6.03
N TYR A 227 -1.02 -22.81 -6.17
CA TYR A 227 -0.14 -23.21 -7.27
C TYR A 227 -0.82 -23.16 -8.63
N GLU A 228 -2.06 -23.64 -8.71
CA GLU A 228 -2.82 -23.68 -9.96
C GLU A 228 -3.23 -22.26 -10.40
N LEU A 229 -3.66 -21.42 -9.46
CA LEU A 229 -4.01 -20.04 -9.73
C LEU A 229 -2.78 -19.24 -10.18
N THR A 230 -1.65 -19.40 -9.49
CA THR A 230 -0.38 -18.76 -9.86
C THR A 230 0.07 -19.22 -11.24
N GLY A 231 -0.04 -20.51 -11.55
CA GLY A 231 0.27 -21.08 -12.87
C GLY A 231 -0.64 -20.51 -13.96
N ARG A 232 -1.93 -20.33 -13.71
CA ARG A 232 -2.86 -19.67 -14.64
C ARG A 232 -2.48 -18.22 -14.93
N LEU A 233 -2.09 -17.46 -13.90
CA LEU A 233 -1.64 -16.07 -14.07
C LEU A 233 -0.38 -15.99 -14.94
N VAL A 234 0.58 -16.86 -14.71
CA VAL A 234 1.79 -16.99 -15.55
C VAL A 234 1.41 -17.32 -17.00
N SER A 235 0.51 -18.29 -17.21
CA SER A 235 0.05 -18.66 -18.56
C SER A 235 -0.65 -17.49 -19.30
N PHE A 236 -1.36 -16.62 -18.57
CA PHE A 236 -1.91 -15.39 -19.16
C PHE A 236 -0.81 -14.41 -19.56
N CYS A 237 0.23 -14.26 -18.76
CA CYS A 237 1.37 -13.42 -19.12
C CYS A 237 2.03 -13.91 -20.42
N GLU A 238 2.29 -15.20 -20.52
CA GLU A 238 2.90 -15.82 -21.70
C GLU A 238 2.02 -15.68 -22.96
N LYS A 239 0.71 -15.97 -22.81
CA LYS A 239 -0.25 -15.87 -23.93
C LYS A 239 -0.35 -14.44 -24.49
N HIS A 240 -0.33 -13.43 -23.64
CA HIS A 240 -0.58 -12.04 -24.04
C HIS A 240 0.69 -11.19 -24.15
N GLY A 241 1.90 -11.81 -24.04
CA GLY A 241 3.17 -11.10 -24.15
C GLY A 241 3.33 -10.02 -23.08
N ILE A 242 2.97 -10.35 -21.83
CA ILE A 242 3.08 -9.46 -20.68
C ILE A 242 4.44 -9.73 -20.02
N ASP A 243 5.22 -8.69 -19.79
CA ASP A 243 6.49 -8.82 -19.06
C ASP A 243 6.21 -9.07 -17.57
N TYR A 244 6.69 -10.21 -17.08
CA TYR A 244 6.43 -10.67 -15.72
C TYR A 244 7.64 -11.30 -15.05
N ALA A 245 7.59 -11.41 -13.74
CA ALA A 245 8.51 -12.21 -12.94
C ALA A 245 7.75 -13.01 -11.89
N VAL A 246 8.25 -14.23 -11.60
CA VAL A 246 7.75 -15.04 -10.49
C VAL A 246 8.76 -15.01 -9.35
N ASN A 247 8.33 -14.59 -8.16
CA ASN A 247 9.21 -14.38 -7.03
C ASN A 247 8.69 -15.01 -5.72
N VAL A 248 9.61 -15.16 -4.77
CA VAL A 248 9.35 -15.59 -3.39
C VAL A 248 9.81 -14.48 -2.46
N TYR A 249 8.91 -13.92 -1.66
CA TYR A 249 9.20 -12.81 -0.77
C TYR A 249 9.45 -13.29 0.67
N PRO A 250 10.59 -12.92 1.29
CA PRO A 250 10.92 -13.41 2.63
C PRO A 250 10.15 -12.71 3.76
N HIS A 251 9.74 -11.45 3.58
CA HIS A 251 9.22 -10.58 4.65
C HIS A 251 7.88 -9.92 4.33
N TYR A 252 7.19 -10.39 3.33
CA TYR A 252 5.95 -9.83 2.81
C TYR A 252 4.71 -10.57 3.34
N SER A 253 3.58 -9.91 3.38
CA SER A 253 2.24 -10.48 3.55
C SER A 253 1.23 -9.61 2.78
N SER A 254 0.03 -10.11 2.53
CA SER A 254 -0.96 -9.41 1.72
C SER A 254 -2.38 -9.60 2.26
N ASP A 255 -3.35 -8.96 1.64
CA ASP A 255 -4.77 -9.17 1.88
C ASP A 255 -5.19 -10.65 1.81
N VAL A 256 -4.59 -11.44 0.90
CA VAL A 256 -4.82 -12.91 0.84
C VAL A 256 -4.38 -13.57 2.15
N SER A 257 -3.23 -13.17 2.68
CA SER A 257 -2.72 -13.71 3.94
C SER A 257 -3.64 -13.40 5.10
N ALA A 258 -4.14 -12.17 5.17
CA ALA A 258 -5.08 -11.73 6.20
C ALA A 258 -6.43 -12.47 6.10
N MET A 259 -6.96 -12.63 4.88
CA MET A 259 -8.20 -13.35 4.61
C MET A 259 -8.13 -14.83 5.01
N ARG A 260 -7.05 -15.53 4.61
CA ARG A 260 -6.83 -16.94 4.96
C ARG A 260 -6.66 -17.13 6.47
N THR A 261 -5.90 -16.25 7.13
CA THR A 261 -5.75 -16.28 8.59
C THR A 261 -7.08 -16.08 9.32
N ALA A 262 -8.00 -15.33 8.73
CA ALA A 262 -9.35 -15.14 9.25
C ALA A 262 -10.30 -16.34 8.97
N GLY A 263 -9.84 -17.38 8.26
CA GLY A 263 -10.56 -18.63 8.03
C GLY A 263 -11.26 -18.75 6.68
N ALA A 264 -10.95 -17.87 5.71
CA ALA A 264 -11.52 -18.00 4.38
C ALA A 264 -10.91 -19.19 3.62
N ASP A 265 -11.78 -20.02 3.06
CA ASP A 265 -11.42 -21.15 2.19
C ASP A 265 -11.53 -20.72 0.72
N VAL A 266 -10.45 -20.14 0.20
CA VAL A 266 -10.39 -19.61 -1.16
C VAL A 266 -8.97 -19.75 -1.74
N ALA A 267 -8.90 -20.09 -3.03
CA ALA A 267 -7.64 -20.03 -3.78
C ALA A 267 -7.16 -18.56 -3.85
N GLY A 268 -5.92 -18.30 -3.47
CA GLY A 268 -5.40 -16.94 -3.39
C GLY A 268 -4.10 -16.76 -4.16
N ALA A 269 -3.95 -15.58 -4.77
CA ALA A 269 -2.72 -15.14 -5.42
C ALA A 269 -2.43 -13.67 -5.10
N LEU A 270 -1.19 -13.27 -5.37
CA LEU A 270 -0.71 -11.89 -5.22
C LEU A 270 0.02 -11.50 -6.49
N ILE A 271 -0.37 -10.38 -7.08
CA ILE A 271 0.27 -9.77 -8.25
C ILE A 271 0.38 -8.26 -8.05
N GLY A 272 1.27 -7.62 -8.80
CA GLY A 272 1.33 -6.16 -8.88
C GLY A 272 2.58 -5.64 -9.56
N PRO A 273 2.70 -4.33 -9.77
CA PRO A 273 3.85 -3.75 -10.44
C PRO A 273 5.08 -3.84 -9.54
N GLY A 274 6.25 -3.99 -10.15
CA GLY A 274 7.51 -3.94 -9.39
C GLY A 274 7.69 -2.56 -8.76
N VAL A 275 7.91 -2.52 -7.44
CA VAL A 275 8.17 -1.29 -6.68
C VAL A 275 9.48 -1.43 -5.93
N GLN A 276 10.39 -0.49 -6.16
CA GLN A 276 11.66 -0.40 -5.44
C GLN A 276 11.51 0.45 -4.18
N ALA A 277 12.27 0.11 -3.14
CA ALA A 277 12.35 0.84 -1.87
C ALA A 277 11.00 0.96 -1.12
N SER A 278 10.18 -0.10 -1.21
CA SER A 278 8.91 -0.23 -0.48
C SER A 278 9.06 0.17 0.99
N HIS A 279 8.03 0.81 1.55
CA HIS A 279 8.00 1.42 2.90
C HIS A 279 8.96 2.61 3.11
N GLY A 280 9.65 3.05 2.04
CA GLY A 280 10.53 4.22 2.03
C GLY A 280 10.08 5.29 1.04
N MET A 281 11.00 5.78 0.20
CA MET A 281 10.71 6.59 -0.97
C MET A 281 10.69 5.68 -2.19
N GLU A 282 9.50 5.32 -2.60
CA GLU A 282 9.24 4.26 -3.57
C GLU A 282 9.35 4.75 -5.02
N ARG A 283 9.62 3.78 -5.91
CA ARG A 283 9.62 4.03 -7.34
C ARG A 283 9.08 2.82 -8.09
N THR A 284 8.28 3.09 -9.12
CA THR A 284 7.83 2.10 -10.11
C THR A 284 7.91 2.70 -11.51
N HIS A 285 7.62 1.90 -12.54
CA HIS A 285 7.54 2.35 -13.93
C HIS A 285 6.14 2.11 -14.49
N LEU A 286 5.68 2.98 -15.38
CA LEU A 286 4.36 2.84 -16.00
C LEU A 286 4.20 1.52 -16.77
N ASP A 287 5.27 0.95 -17.33
CA ASP A 287 5.20 -0.36 -17.99
C ASP A 287 4.80 -1.47 -17.01
N GLY A 288 5.32 -1.47 -15.77
CA GLY A 288 4.90 -2.43 -14.74
C GLY A 288 3.42 -2.27 -14.37
N VAL A 289 2.96 -1.04 -14.23
CA VAL A 289 1.54 -0.71 -14.00
C VAL A 289 0.68 -1.21 -15.16
N PHE A 290 1.07 -0.93 -16.41
CA PHE A 290 0.32 -1.40 -17.59
C PHE A 290 0.35 -2.91 -17.74
N ASN A 291 1.45 -3.59 -17.43
CA ASN A 291 1.55 -5.04 -17.43
C ASN A 291 0.62 -5.66 -16.38
N THR A 292 0.50 -5.06 -15.19
CA THR A 292 -0.45 -5.49 -14.17
C THR A 292 -1.89 -5.33 -14.64
N ILE A 293 -2.26 -4.18 -15.22
CA ILE A 293 -3.60 -3.93 -15.77
C ILE A 293 -3.94 -4.94 -16.87
N LYS A 294 -3.01 -5.23 -17.80
CA LYS A 294 -3.20 -6.24 -18.84
C LYS A 294 -3.45 -7.63 -18.27
N LEU A 295 -2.66 -8.01 -17.25
CA LEU A 295 -2.83 -9.30 -16.58
C LEU A 295 -4.19 -9.40 -15.89
N LEU A 296 -4.64 -8.35 -15.22
CA LEU A 296 -5.98 -8.29 -14.62
C LEU A 296 -7.09 -8.44 -15.65
N LEU A 297 -7.02 -7.73 -16.77
CA LEU A 297 -7.99 -7.82 -17.86
C LEU A 297 -8.01 -9.23 -18.47
N ALA A 298 -6.85 -9.85 -18.68
CA ALA A 298 -6.73 -11.23 -19.17
C ALA A 298 -7.34 -12.23 -18.16
N TYR A 299 -7.05 -12.06 -16.87
CA TYR A 299 -7.53 -12.93 -15.80
C TYR A 299 -9.05 -12.94 -15.63
N ILE A 300 -9.70 -11.78 -15.76
CA ILE A 300 -11.17 -11.69 -15.69
C ILE A 300 -11.87 -12.03 -17.03
N GLY A 301 -11.09 -12.34 -18.08
CA GLY A 301 -11.64 -12.64 -19.41
C GLY A 301 -12.19 -11.40 -20.14
N ALA A 302 -11.50 -10.29 -20.02
CA ALA A 302 -11.82 -9.02 -20.69
C ALA A 302 -10.77 -8.63 -21.76
N LEU A 303 -9.77 -9.48 -21.99
CA LEU A 303 -8.74 -9.34 -23.00
C LEU A 303 -8.80 -10.58 -23.91
N ASP A 304 -8.91 -10.38 -25.24
CA ASP A 304 -9.00 -11.45 -26.25
C ASP A 304 -7.67 -12.20 -26.49
#